data_abcf378837e2b4d177b3b4775ab17243
#
_entry.id   abcf378837e2b4d177b3b4775ab17243
#
_cell.length_a   1.000
_cell.length_b   1.000
_cell.length_c   1.000
_cell.angle_alpha   90.00
_cell.angle_beta   90.00
_cell.angle_gamma   90.00
#
_symmetry.space_group_name_H-M   'P 1'
#
loop_
_entity.id
_entity.type
_entity.pdbx_description
1 polymer ?
#
loop_
_entity_poly.entity_id
_entity_poly.type
_entity_poly.pdbx_seq_one_letter_code
_entity_poly.pdbx_strand_id
1 'polypeptide(L)'
;MKKILTTVIVLCIALSSQAALHLNYEKWEGDEKVVTNVTENTTILVTDYEWDEDMEEASMEVRGQLYSDESQNIKVTITRQSTGVIDQCCAAGNCIPGNGELKQVCEFVVGSSAMQQTWFTHYTPTEAGNELISYEFNDGVNPAITLTIKYSYLMTAVEDVVAPQYNGKIYNLLGQEMPATDLSELPNGIYIINGKKYIKQ
;
A
#
# COMPACT_ATOMS: atom_id res chain seq x y z
N MET A 1 -48.71 -42.47 -43.20
CA MET A 1 -48.34 -41.12 -42.60
C MET A 1 -47.44 -41.34 -41.39
N LYS A 2 -46.14 -41.12 -41.52
CA LYS A 2 -45.17 -41.26 -40.43
C LYS A 2 -45.13 -39.94 -39.63
N LYS A 3 -45.50 -39.95 -38.35
CA LYS A 3 -45.39 -38.84 -37.45
C LYS A 3 -43.91 -38.74 -36.98
N ILE A 4 -43.23 -37.73 -37.41
CA ILE A 4 -41.88 -37.39 -36.91
C ILE A 4 -42.07 -36.67 -35.59
N LEU A 5 -41.68 -37.34 -34.49
CA LEU A 5 -41.67 -36.78 -33.16
C LEU A 5 -40.36 -36.00 -33.01
N THR A 6 -40.41 -34.66 -33.13
CA THR A 6 -39.26 -33.79 -32.93
C THR A 6 -39.07 -33.57 -31.42
N THR A 7 -38.10 -34.27 -30.84
CA THR A 7 -37.70 -34.06 -29.45
C THR A 7 -36.84 -32.82 -29.38
N VAL A 8 -37.38 -31.72 -28.84
CA VAL A 8 -36.61 -30.49 -28.52
C VAL A 8 -35.87 -30.75 -27.22
N ILE A 9 -34.58 -31.00 -27.31
CA ILE A 9 -33.71 -31.02 -26.15
C ILE A 9 -33.44 -29.55 -25.78
N VAL A 10 -34.11 -29.04 -24.73
CA VAL A 10 -33.78 -27.77 -24.10
C VAL A 10 -32.52 -28.00 -23.28
N LEU A 11 -31.40 -27.60 -23.82
CA LEU A 11 -30.12 -27.53 -23.08
C LEU A 11 -30.22 -26.35 -22.10
N CYS A 12 -30.64 -26.61 -20.86
CA CYS A 12 -30.52 -25.64 -19.77
C CYS A 12 -29.04 -25.50 -19.46
N ILE A 13 -28.39 -24.52 -20.09
CA ILE A 13 -27.10 -24.03 -19.63
C ILE A 13 -27.40 -23.32 -18.29
N ALA A 14 -27.20 -24.02 -17.21
CA ALA A 14 -27.12 -23.37 -15.90
C ALA A 14 -25.91 -22.45 -15.96
N LEU A 15 -26.18 -21.18 -16.20
CA LEU A 15 -25.20 -20.10 -15.90
C LEU A 15 -25.08 -20.12 -14.38
N SER A 16 -24.15 -20.91 -13.85
CA SER A 16 -23.73 -20.75 -12.47
C SER A 16 -23.17 -19.35 -12.38
N SER A 17 -23.91 -18.45 -11.76
CA SER A 17 -23.34 -17.19 -11.30
C SER A 17 -22.25 -17.56 -10.31
N GLN A 18 -21.01 -17.48 -10.77
CA GLN A 18 -19.88 -17.73 -9.89
C GLN A 18 -19.78 -16.52 -8.96
N ALA A 19 -19.60 -16.79 -7.67
CA ALA A 19 -19.43 -15.76 -6.67
C ALA A 19 -18.23 -14.87 -7.06
N ALA A 20 -18.50 -13.58 -7.27
CA ALA A 20 -17.45 -12.65 -7.65
C ALA A 20 -16.68 -12.19 -6.41
N LEU A 21 -15.35 -12.11 -6.53
CA LEU A 21 -14.48 -11.49 -5.54
C LEU A 21 -14.44 -9.99 -5.77
N HIS A 22 -14.63 -9.22 -4.71
CA HIS A 22 -14.60 -7.76 -4.71
C HIS A 22 -13.48 -7.26 -3.82
N LEU A 23 -12.64 -6.40 -4.37
CA LEU A 23 -11.53 -5.75 -3.68
C LEU A 23 -11.61 -4.25 -3.91
N ASN A 24 -11.50 -3.47 -2.86
CA ASN A 24 -11.26 -2.03 -2.96
C ASN A 24 -10.12 -1.61 -2.04
N TYR A 25 -9.61 -0.41 -2.26
CA TYR A 25 -8.68 0.25 -1.33
C TYR A 25 -9.20 1.63 -0.96
N GLU A 26 -8.78 2.11 0.20
CA GLU A 26 -9.13 3.38 0.77
C GLU A 26 -7.92 4.31 0.75
N LYS A 27 -8.15 5.56 0.37
CA LYS A 27 -7.16 6.63 0.39
C LYS A 27 -7.78 7.88 0.96
N TRP A 28 -7.03 8.63 1.74
CA TRP A 28 -7.43 9.95 2.18
C TRP A 28 -6.97 11.01 1.17
N GLU A 29 -7.88 11.85 0.72
CA GLU A 29 -7.62 13.01 -0.13
C GLU A 29 -8.09 14.27 0.62
N GLY A 30 -7.16 14.90 1.38
CA GLY A 30 -7.50 15.89 2.39
C GLY A 30 -8.28 15.24 3.54
N ASP A 31 -9.47 15.78 3.84
CA ASP A 31 -10.35 15.26 4.91
C ASP A 31 -11.37 14.21 4.39
N GLU A 32 -11.35 13.90 3.10
CA GLU A 32 -12.28 12.96 2.50
C GLU A 32 -11.65 11.58 2.29
N LYS A 33 -12.40 10.54 2.65
CA LYS A 33 -12.04 9.15 2.41
C LYS A 33 -12.56 8.74 1.04
N VAL A 34 -11.65 8.43 0.12
CA VAL A 34 -11.95 7.92 -1.23
C VAL A 34 -11.79 6.41 -1.26
N VAL A 35 -12.83 5.71 -1.70
CA VAL A 35 -12.82 4.25 -1.87
C VAL A 35 -12.75 3.94 -3.36
N THR A 36 -11.73 3.18 -3.78
CA THR A 36 -11.51 2.83 -5.17
C THR A 36 -11.57 1.32 -5.36
N ASN A 37 -12.42 0.86 -6.27
CA ASN A 37 -12.47 -0.55 -6.62
C ASN A 37 -11.22 -0.96 -7.40
N VAL A 38 -10.64 -2.09 -6.99
CA VAL A 38 -9.52 -2.72 -7.70
C VAL A 38 -10.08 -3.60 -8.79
N THR A 39 -9.74 -3.29 -10.02
CA THR A 39 -10.00 -4.12 -11.19
C THR A 39 -8.74 -4.94 -11.52
N GLU A 40 -8.76 -5.76 -12.56
CA GLU A 40 -7.76 -6.79 -12.88
C GLU A 40 -6.31 -6.50 -12.46
N ASN A 41 -5.75 -5.33 -12.85
CA ASN A 41 -4.38 -4.94 -12.50
C ASN A 41 -4.35 -3.47 -12.11
N THR A 42 -4.20 -3.20 -10.83
CA THR A 42 -4.14 -1.85 -10.27
C THR A 42 -2.78 -1.61 -9.63
N THR A 43 -2.17 -0.47 -9.92
CA THR A 43 -0.93 -0.03 -9.25
C THR A 43 -1.20 1.27 -8.51
N ILE A 44 -0.80 1.32 -7.24
CA ILE A 44 -0.90 2.52 -6.40
C ILE A 44 0.45 2.91 -5.84
N LEU A 45 0.62 4.20 -5.56
CA LEU A 45 1.79 4.76 -4.89
C LEU A 45 1.40 5.14 -3.46
N VAL A 46 2.20 4.69 -2.50
CA VAL A 46 2.09 5.04 -1.08
C VAL A 46 3.36 5.77 -0.67
N THR A 47 3.20 6.97 -0.12
CA THR A 47 4.28 7.82 0.36
C THR A 47 4.11 8.20 1.82
N ASP A 48 2.89 8.08 2.32
CA ASP A 48 2.54 8.42 3.68
C ASP A 48 2.96 7.28 4.61
N TYR A 49 3.48 7.63 5.76
CA TYR A 49 3.87 6.68 6.79
C TYR A 49 3.50 7.21 8.17
N GLU A 50 3.31 6.31 9.11
CA GLU A 50 3.21 6.59 10.53
C GLU A 50 4.53 6.23 11.19
N TRP A 51 4.97 7.06 12.13
CA TRP A 51 6.17 6.78 12.92
C TRP A 51 5.76 6.27 14.29
N ASP A 52 6.24 5.09 14.66
CA ASP A 52 6.06 4.52 15.99
C ASP A 52 7.28 4.91 16.85
N GLU A 53 7.06 5.80 17.84
CA GLU A 53 8.13 6.29 18.73
C GLU A 53 8.64 5.20 19.69
N ASP A 54 7.79 4.24 20.07
CA ASP A 54 8.16 3.18 21.01
C ASP A 54 9.01 2.10 20.33
N MET A 55 8.74 1.82 19.06
CA MET A 55 9.48 0.84 18.26
C MET A 55 10.60 1.45 17.42
N GLU A 56 10.66 2.79 17.31
CA GLU A 56 11.60 3.53 16.46
C GLU A 56 11.53 3.07 14.99
N GLU A 57 10.33 2.80 14.48
CA GLU A 57 10.13 2.32 13.11
C GLU A 57 9.03 3.10 12.37
N ALA A 58 9.17 3.18 11.05
CA ALA A 58 8.13 3.71 10.17
C ALA A 58 7.21 2.59 9.70
N SER A 59 5.95 2.91 9.53
CA SER A 59 4.90 2.01 9.07
C SER A 59 4.14 2.62 7.93
N MET A 60 4.02 1.88 6.82
CA MET A 60 3.25 2.27 5.64
C MET A 60 2.12 1.27 5.42
N GLU A 61 0.89 1.76 5.32
CA GLU A 61 -0.28 0.90 5.29
C GLU A 61 -1.21 1.23 4.11
N VAL A 62 -1.83 0.19 3.57
CA VAL A 62 -2.98 0.29 2.66
C VAL A 62 -4.12 -0.54 3.23
N ARG A 63 -5.27 0.08 3.36
CA ARG A 63 -6.50 -0.55 3.85
C ARG A 63 -7.56 -0.59 2.76
N GLY A 64 -8.51 -1.51 2.93
CA GLY A 64 -9.68 -1.59 2.09
C GLY A 64 -10.65 -2.67 2.57
N GLN A 65 -11.53 -3.06 1.67
CA GLN A 65 -12.50 -4.11 1.89
C GLN A 65 -12.32 -5.22 0.88
N LEU A 66 -12.40 -6.45 1.36
CA LEU A 66 -12.33 -7.67 0.59
C LEU A 66 -13.54 -8.52 0.94
N TYR A 67 -14.39 -8.80 -0.03
CA TYR A 67 -15.60 -9.59 0.17
C TYR A 67 -15.96 -10.35 -1.10
N SER A 68 -16.85 -11.30 -0.99
CA SER A 68 -17.37 -12.08 -2.10
C SER A 68 -18.89 -12.19 -2.00
N ASP A 69 -19.57 -12.52 -3.09
CA ASP A 69 -21.02 -12.72 -3.07
C ASP A 69 -21.40 -13.93 -2.20
N GLU A 70 -20.50 -14.89 -2.05
CA GLU A 70 -20.64 -16.05 -1.15
C GLU A 70 -19.35 -16.24 -0.35
N SER A 71 -19.45 -16.92 0.80
CA SER A 71 -18.25 -17.23 1.59
C SER A 71 -17.38 -18.24 0.84
N GLN A 72 -16.10 -17.89 0.64
CA GLN A 72 -15.17 -18.73 -0.11
C GLN A 72 -13.73 -18.61 0.41
N ASN A 73 -12.93 -19.63 0.08
CA ASN A 73 -11.49 -19.59 0.28
C ASN A 73 -10.82 -18.82 -0.86
N ILE A 74 -9.95 -17.91 -0.52
CA ILE A 74 -9.11 -17.23 -1.48
C ILE A 74 -7.64 -17.51 -1.20
N LYS A 75 -6.87 -17.53 -2.27
CA LYS A 75 -5.41 -17.58 -2.22
C LYS A 75 -4.84 -16.23 -2.58
N VAL A 76 -3.98 -15.68 -1.71
CA VAL A 76 -3.26 -14.43 -1.96
C VAL A 76 -1.80 -14.77 -2.22
N THR A 77 -1.32 -14.50 -3.43
CA THR A 77 0.08 -14.61 -3.78
C THR A 77 0.74 -13.24 -3.60
N ILE A 78 1.69 -13.14 -2.69
CA ILE A 78 2.47 -11.93 -2.43
C ILE A 78 3.80 -12.07 -3.17
N THR A 79 4.13 -11.08 -3.99
CA THR A 79 5.41 -11.01 -4.72
C THR A 79 6.11 -9.70 -4.38
N ARG A 80 7.33 -9.77 -3.86
CA ARG A 80 8.17 -8.65 -3.42
C ARG A 80 9.28 -8.41 -4.41
N GLN A 81 9.72 -7.17 -4.55
CA GLN A 81 10.87 -6.82 -5.38
C GLN A 81 12.18 -7.27 -4.72
N SER A 82 12.27 -7.21 -3.40
CA SER A 82 13.47 -7.52 -2.62
C SER A 82 13.22 -8.65 -1.62
N THR A 83 14.27 -9.33 -1.19
CA THR A 83 14.24 -10.26 -0.05
C THR A 83 14.46 -9.52 1.26
N GLY A 84 14.02 -10.11 2.37
CA GLY A 84 14.17 -9.51 3.70
C GLY A 84 13.19 -8.38 4.00
N VAL A 85 12.19 -8.20 3.12
CA VAL A 85 11.13 -7.20 3.33
C VAL A 85 10.32 -7.54 4.58
N ILE A 86 10.12 -6.55 5.45
CA ILE A 86 9.26 -6.67 6.62
C ILE A 86 7.89 -6.15 6.23
N ASP A 87 6.95 -7.06 6.05
CA ASP A 87 5.58 -6.75 5.67
C ASP A 87 4.58 -7.70 6.33
N GLN A 88 3.31 -7.37 6.22
CA GLN A 88 2.20 -8.17 6.71
C GLN A 88 1.00 -8.03 5.77
N CYS A 89 0.28 -9.12 5.53
CA CYS A 89 -0.99 -9.11 4.83
C CYS A 89 -2.08 -9.62 5.75
N CYS A 90 -3.11 -8.81 5.93
CA CYS A 90 -4.25 -9.11 6.79
C CYS A 90 -5.53 -9.13 5.98
N ALA A 91 -6.34 -10.17 6.16
CA ALA A 91 -7.68 -10.25 5.60
C ALA A 91 -8.58 -11.08 6.50
N ALA A 92 -9.86 -10.74 6.56
CA ALA A 92 -10.87 -11.52 7.31
C ALA A 92 -10.51 -11.74 8.78
N GLY A 93 -9.85 -10.76 9.41
CA GLY A 93 -9.43 -10.85 10.82
C GLY A 93 -8.18 -11.70 11.08
N ASN A 94 -7.55 -12.24 10.04
CA ASN A 94 -6.31 -12.99 10.14
C ASN A 94 -5.17 -12.19 9.52
N CYS A 95 -4.03 -12.12 10.22
CA CYS A 95 -2.83 -11.46 9.76
C CYS A 95 -1.70 -12.47 9.56
N ILE A 96 -1.07 -12.44 8.41
CA ILE A 96 0.03 -13.31 8.04
C ILE A 96 1.26 -12.45 7.81
N PRO A 97 2.29 -12.57 8.68
CA PRO A 97 3.53 -11.83 8.52
C PRO A 97 4.29 -12.30 7.27
N GLY A 98 5.04 -11.40 6.69
CA GLY A 98 5.96 -11.70 5.60
C GLY A 98 7.03 -12.69 6.05
N ASN A 99 7.41 -13.59 5.16
CA ASN A 99 8.46 -14.58 5.41
C ASN A 99 9.85 -14.12 4.94
N GLY A 100 9.94 -12.88 4.43
CA GLY A 100 11.18 -12.31 3.90
C GLY A 100 11.60 -12.84 2.52
N GLU A 101 10.85 -13.77 1.93
CA GLU A 101 11.12 -14.33 0.61
C GLU A 101 10.47 -13.48 -0.49
N LEU A 102 10.99 -13.57 -1.73
CA LEU A 102 10.42 -12.86 -2.89
C LEU A 102 8.97 -13.26 -3.15
N LYS A 103 8.57 -14.49 -2.81
CA LYS A 103 7.22 -14.97 -3.05
C LYS A 103 6.67 -15.72 -1.85
N GLN A 104 5.44 -15.40 -1.48
CA GLN A 104 4.69 -16.07 -0.41
C GLN A 104 3.26 -16.32 -0.85
N VAL A 105 2.66 -17.40 -0.40
CA VAL A 105 1.26 -17.71 -0.63
C VAL A 105 0.54 -17.80 0.70
N CYS A 106 -0.56 -17.05 0.83
CA CYS A 106 -1.43 -17.02 2.00
C CYS A 106 -2.83 -17.50 1.60
N GLU A 107 -3.60 -18.04 2.55
CA GLU A 107 -4.97 -18.45 2.33
C GLU A 107 -5.89 -17.78 3.35
N PHE A 108 -7.01 -17.26 2.89
CA PHE A 108 -8.01 -16.59 3.74
C PHE A 108 -9.41 -17.11 3.41
N VAL A 109 -10.29 -17.10 4.40
CA VAL A 109 -11.73 -17.34 4.21
C VAL A 109 -12.40 -15.97 4.14
N VAL A 110 -12.92 -15.61 2.99
CA VAL A 110 -13.61 -14.34 2.77
C VAL A 110 -15.10 -14.54 2.92
N GLY A 111 -15.75 -13.66 3.68
CA GLY A 111 -17.20 -13.68 3.89
C GLY A 111 -17.98 -13.09 2.72
N SER A 112 -19.31 -13.21 2.79
CA SER A 112 -20.22 -12.62 1.81
C SER A 112 -20.26 -11.09 1.90
N SER A 113 -20.81 -10.44 0.86
CA SER A 113 -20.99 -8.98 0.79
C SER A 113 -21.73 -8.37 1.99
N ALA A 114 -22.59 -9.15 2.64
CA ALA A 114 -23.29 -8.72 3.87
C ALA A 114 -22.37 -8.59 5.08
N MET A 115 -21.18 -9.20 5.04
CA MET A 115 -20.14 -9.12 6.05
C MET A 115 -18.84 -8.66 5.41
N GLN A 116 -18.83 -7.45 4.88
CA GLN A 116 -17.62 -6.85 4.31
C GLN A 116 -16.48 -6.92 5.31
N GLN A 117 -15.36 -7.47 4.88
CA GLN A 117 -14.21 -7.72 5.73
C GLN A 117 -13.09 -6.77 5.34
N THR A 118 -12.52 -6.15 6.35
CA THR A 118 -11.35 -5.30 6.16
C THR A 118 -10.16 -6.17 5.72
N TRP A 119 -9.47 -5.72 4.71
CA TRP A 119 -8.12 -6.16 4.43
C TRP A 119 -7.16 -4.99 4.61
N PHE A 120 -5.93 -5.29 4.96
CA PHE A 120 -4.86 -4.29 4.95
C PHE A 120 -3.50 -4.95 4.77
N THR A 121 -2.58 -4.15 4.29
CA THR A 121 -1.17 -4.49 4.20
C THR A 121 -0.38 -3.54 5.05
N HIS A 122 0.67 -4.03 5.67
CA HIS A 122 1.60 -3.26 6.47
C HIS A 122 3.00 -3.51 5.93
N TYR A 123 3.75 -2.45 5.67
CA TYR A 123 5.14 -2.49 5.25
C TYR A 123 5.98 -1.63 6.19
N THR A 124 7.05 -2.21 6.75
CA THR A 124 8.01 -1.52 7.62
C THR A 124 9.30 -1.30 6.83
N PRO A 125 9.55 -0.08 6.32
CA PRO A 125 10.79 0.23 5.63
C PRO A 125 11.97 0.28 6.62
N THR A 126 13.06 -0.41 6.30
CA THR A 126 14.29 -0.38 7.09
C THR A 126 15.29 0.67 6.63
N GLU A 127 15.10 1.19 5.41
CA GLU A 127 15.93 2.24 4.81
C GLU A 127 15.11 3.07 3.81
N ALA A 128 15.59 4.28 3.51
CA ALA A 128 14.96 5.11 2.49
C ALA A 128 15.07 4.45 1.11
N GLY A 129 13.97 4.41 0.38
CA GLY A 129 13.93 3.75 -0.93
C GLY A 129 12.53 3.48 -1.43
N ASN A 130 12.48 2.60 -2.42
CA ASN A 130 11.22 2.12 -2.98
C ASN A 130 11.17 0.60 -2.89
N GLU A 131 10.03 0.08 -2.48
CA GLU A 131 9.71 -1.34 -2.54
C GLU A 131 8.42 -1.56 -3.33
N LEU A 132 8.40 -2.59 -4.17
CA LEU A 132 7.24 -2.97 -4.95
C LEU A 132 6.71 -4.31 -4.44
N ILE A 133 5.48 -4.30 -3.94
CA ILE A 133 4.82 -5.52 -3.46
C ILE A 133 3.52 -5.71 -4.22
N SER A 134 3.37 -6.87 -4.87
CA SER A 134 2.16 -7.25 -5.59
C SER A 134 1.38 -8.29 -4.81
N TYR A 135 0.08 -8.09 -4.69
CA TYR A 135 -0.87 -8.98 -4.07
C TYR A 135 -1.84 -9.47 -5.13
N GLU A 136 -1.76 -10.75 -5.49
CA GLU A 136 -2.66 -11.41 -6.41
C GLU A 136 -3.71 -12.20 -5.62
N PHE A 137 -4.96 -11.76 -5.67
CA PHE A 137 -6.11 -12.38 -5.03
C PHE A 137 -6.81 -13.32 -6.01
N ASN A 138 -6.88 -14.60 -5.68
CA ASN A 138 -7.38 -15.64 -6.55
C ASN A 138 -8.38 -16.54 -5.81
N ASP A 139 -9.60 -16.63 -6.30
CA ASP A 139 -10.67 -17.49 -5.79
C ASP A 139 -10.70 -18.87 -6.47
N GLY A 140 -9.82 -19.08 -7.45
CA GLY A 140 -9.71 -20.34 -8.21
C GLY A 140 -10.75 -20.50 -9.32
N VAL A 141 -11.63 -19.52 -9.53
CA VAL A 141 -12.75 -19.58 -10.45
C VAL A 141 -12.76 -18.41 -11.42
N ASN A 142 -12.66 -17.20 -10.90
CA ASN A 142 -12.64 -15.95 -11.68
C ASN A 142 -11.19 -15.53 -12.02
N PRO A 143 -11.00 -14.61 -12.97
CA PRO A 143 -9.69 -13.97 -13.16
C PRO A 143 -9.18 -13.37 -11.85
N ALA A 144 -7.91 -13.59 -11.56
CA ALA A 144 -7.28 -13.05 -10.37
C ALA A 144 -7.26 -11.50 -10.39
N ILE A 145 -7.47 -10.88 -9.23
CA ILE A 145 -7.35 -9.44 -9.04
C ILE A 145 -5.95 -9.15 -8.50
N THR A 146 -5.19 -8.29 -9.17
CA THR A 146 -3.84 -7.93 -8.74
C THR A 146 -3.78 -6.47 -8.32
N LEU A 147 -3.37 -6.23 -7.07
CA LEU A 147 -3.02 -4.91 -6.55
C LEU A 147 -1.51 -4.85 -6.35
N THR A 148 -0.85 -3.96 -7.06
CA THR A 148 0.57 -3.68 -6.89
C THR A 148 0.73 -2.37 -6.12
N ILE A 149 1.44 -2.41 -5.01
CA ILE A 149 1.71 -1.25 -4.18
C ILE A 149 3.18 -0.88 -4.33
N LYS A 150 3.44 0.34 -4.79
CA LYS A 150 4.74 0.95 -4.74
C LYS A 150 4.85 1.77 -3.47
N TYR A 151 5.55 1.23 -2.48
CA TYR A 151 5.92 1.98 -1.29
C TYR A 151 7.14 2.84 -1.61
N SER A 152 7.06 4.13 -1.30
CA SER A 152 8.17 5.07 -1.48
C SER A 152 8.43 5.76 -0.15
N TYR A 153 9.39 5.23 0.60
CA TYR A 153 9.79 5.77 1.87
C TYR A 153 10.98 6.70 1.68
N LEU A 154 10.74 7.97 1.92
CA LEU A 154 11.80 8.97 1.96
C LEU A 154 12.00 9.29 3.43
N MET A 155 13.10 8.82 4.01
CA MET A 155 13.53 9.36 5.29
C MET A 155 13.73 10.87 5.11
N THR A 156 12.69 11.64 5.38
CA THR A 156 12.93 13.01 5.78
C THR A 156 13.43 12.91 7.21
N ALA A 157 14.69 12.56 7.38
CA ALA A 157 15.34 12.80 8.62
C ALA A 157 15.20 14.32 8.86
N VAL A 158 14.22 14.69 9.67
CA VAL A 158 14.40 15.82 10.54
C VAL A 158 15.41 15.27 11.56
N GLU A 159 16.69 15.22 11.18
CA GLU A 159 17.72 15.27 12.19
C GLU A 159 17.31 16.43 13.09
N ASP A 160 17.02 16.16 14.35
CA ASP A 160 17.04 17.19 15.37
C ASP A 160 18.30 17.99 15.07
N VAL A 161 18.11 19.20 14.58
CA VAL A 161 19.22 20.07 14.26
C VAL A 161 19.79 20.48 15.61
N VAL A 162 20.61 19.59 16.21
CA VAL A 162 21.62 20.03 17.13
C VAL A 162 22.35 21.08 16.33
N ALA A 163 22.11 22.34 16.69
CA ALA A 163 22.59 23.50 15.94
C ALA A 163 24.05 23.25 15.61
N PRO A 164 24.43 22.99 14.36
CA PRO A 164 25.81 22.72 14.03
C PRO A 164 26.59 23.95 14.45
N GLN A 165 27.71 23.74 15.12
CA GLN A 165 28.64 24.88 15.36
C GLN A 165 29.11 25.34 13.98
N TYR A 166 28.53 26.45 13.52
CA TYR A 166 28.80 27.02 12.21
C TYR A 166 30.16 27.67 12.16
N ASN A 167 31.04 27.09 11.35
CA ASN A 167 32.22 27.77 10.85
C ASN A 167 32.04 28.28 9.41
N GLY A 168 30.79 28.40 8.93
CA GLY A 168 30.50 28.63 7.54
C GLY A 168 29.40 29.66 7.29
N LYS A 169 29.31 30.08 6.03
CA LYS A 169 28.32 31.04 5.55
C LYS A 169 26.96 30.34 5.33
N ILE A 170 25.90 31.05 5.65
CA ILE A 170 24.52 30.61 5.43
C ILE A 170 24.02 31.27 4.15
N TYR A 171 23.41 30.48 3.26
CA TYR A 171 22.83 30.96 2.01
C TYR A 171 21.33 30.64 1.96
N ASN A 172 20.54 31.52 1.35
CA ASN A 172 19.16 31.23 1.00
C ASN A 172 19.11 30.37 -0.26
N LEU A 173 17.89 29.93 -0.69
CA LEU A 173 17.70 29.15 -1.91
C LEU A 173 18.13 29.86 -3.20
N LEU A 174 18.25 31.18 -3.19
CA LEU A 174 18.74 31.97 -4.33
C LEU A 174 20.26 32.09 -4.36
N GLY A 175 20.97 31.44 -3.42
CA GLY A 175 22.42 31.50 -3.31
C GLY A 175 22.95 32.81 -2.69
N GLN A 176 22.10 33.66 -2.10
CA GLN A 176 22.49 34.87 -1.43
C GLN A 176 22.96 34.53 -0.01
N GLU A 177 24.12 35.09 0.36
CA GLU A 177 24.65 34.97 1.72
C GLU A 177 23.77 35.73 2.73
N MET A 178 23.38 35.05 3.78
CA MET A 178 22.55 35.61 4.85
C MET A 178 23.45 36.26 5.93
N PRO A 179 23.08 37.44 6.45
CA PRO A 179 23.89 38.15 7.45
C PRO A 179 23.65 37.59 8.86
N ALA A 180 23.70 36.27 9.02
CA ALA A 180 23.48 35.57 10.28
C ALA A 180 24.57 34.52 10.48
N THR A 181 24.99 34.34 11.72
CA THR A 181 25.98 33.34 12.11
C THR A 181 25.34 32.09 12.69
N ASP A 182 24.05 32.13 12.95
CA ASP A 182 23.26 31.01 13.48
C ASP A 182 21.88 30.96 12.80
N LEU A 183 21.35 29.76 12.61
CA LEU A 183 20.00 29.55 12.07
C LEU A 183 18.89 30.17 12.95
N SER A 184 19.10 30.27 14.26
CA SER A 184 18.14 30.87 15.19
C SER A 184 17.83 32.33 14.89
N GLU A 185 18.78 33.04 14.28
CA GLU A 185 18.68 34.48 13.96
C GLU A 185 17.89 34.73 12.65
N LEU A 186 17.64 33.69 11.88
CA LEU A 186 16.94 33.77 10.59
C LEU A 186 15.43 33.53 10.72
N PRO A 187 14.62 34.07 9.82
CA PRO A 187 13.19 33.71 9.76
C PRO A 187 13.00 32.26 9.35
N ASN A 188 11.77 31.74 9.53
CA ASN A 188 11.40 30.41 9.03
C ASN A 188 11.64 30.32 7.52
N GLY A 189 12.29 29.26 7.07
CA GLY A 189 12.68 29.15 5.66
C GLY A 189 13.66 28.01 5.39
N ILE A 190 14.12 27.95 4.15
CA ILE A 190 15.09 26.95 3.69
C ILE A 190 16.44 27.62 3.45
N TYR A 191 17.49 27.04 4.02
CA TYR A 191 18.85 27.56 3.99
C TYR A 191 19.85 26.48 3.55
N ILE A 192 20.96 26.92 2.96
CA ILE A 192 22.08 26.05 2.58
C ILE A 192 23.28 26.42 3.46
N ILE A 193 23.85 25.45 4.15
CA ILE A 193 24.99 25.64 5.06
C ILE A 193 25.97 24.50 4.81
N ASN A 194 27.20 24.83 4.50
CA ASN A 194 28.23 23.85 4.15
C ASN A 194 27.80 22.86 3.08
N GLY A 195 26.99 23.32 2.10
CA GLY A 195 26.44 22.49 1.01
C GLY A 195 25.25 21.60 1.39
N LYS A 196 24.79 21.63 2.63
CA LYS A 196 23.61 20.88 3.10
C LYS A 196 22.40 21.80 3.24
N LYS A 197 21.21 21.26 2.98
CA LYS A 197 19.92 21.94 3.07
C LYS A 197 19.37 21.84 4.50
N TYR A 198 18.94 22.96 5.06
CA TYR A 198 18.30 23.08 6.38
C TYR A 198 16.94 23.75 6.24
N ILE A 199 15.96 23.29 7.01
CA ILE A 199 14.62 23.88 7.07
C ILE A 199 14.43 24.40 8.49
N LYS A 200 14.19 25.72 8.62
CA LYS A 200 13.78 26.34 9.87
C LYS A 200 12.28 26.53 9.87
N GLN A 201 11.61 26.01 10.87
CA GLN A 201 10.17 26.14 11.14
C GLN A 201 9.92 27.12 12.28
#